data_163e355d8261398a8d0792a1979f56f6
#
_entry.id   163e355d8261398a8d0792a1979f56f6
#
_cell.length_a   1.000
_cell.length_b   1.000
_cell.length_c   1.000
_cell.angle_alpha   90.00
_cell.angle_beta   90.00
_cell.angle_gamma   90.00
#
_symmetry.space_group_name_H-M   'P 1'
#
loop_
_entity.id
_entity.type
_entity.pdbx_description
1 polymer ?
#
loop_
_entity_poly.entity_id
_entity_poly.type
_entity_poly.pdbx_seq_one_letter_code
_entity_poly.pdbx_strand_id
1 'polypeptide(L)'
;STCTFNTRENEEAAAMLADLGFVVEAPVKQAGLGDGIAIPGHSELRGAVRFWPHRSKGEGHFAIRMRKGPDGAEAPIRTSGPWKRVNDTDPAVRELLSAIGLPPLEGYIAALDGGMYLMKEPYPYSLKNKPLGLGIRLEEWKGSSYHPGHSYLLAFEPASCRTADLSMEDAVRYIKGETLNLNLGDGWHAASFQGYYLGWIRVAGGFIKNQYPKNWRKSY
;
A
#
# COMPACT_ATOMS: atom_id res chain seq x y z
N SER A 1 -16.79 3.67 -6.19
CA SER A 1 -16.83 3.51 -7.66
C SER A 1 -17.16 2.07 -8.03
N THR A 2 -17.73 1.87 -9.20
CA THR A 2 -18.11 0.56 -9.74
C THR A 2 -17.88 0.53 -11.24
N CYS A 3 -17.84 -0.68 -11.82
CA CYS A 3 -17.79 -0.90 -13.26
C CYS A 3 -19.19 -1.26 -13.84
N THR A 4 -20.25 -1.25 -13.02
CA THR A 4 -21.62 -1.55 -13.47
C THR A 4 -22.35 -0.29 -13.92
N PHE A 5 -23.35 -0.44 -14.77
CA PHE A 5 -24.29 0.62 -15.16
C PHE A 5 -25.58 0.61 -14.33
N ASN A 6 -25.73 -0.36 -13.43
CA ASN A 6 -26.92 -0.55 -12.62
C ASN A 6 -27.02 0.53 -11.52
N THR A 7 -28.16 1.25 -11.48
CA THR A 7 -28.42 2.29 -10.46
C THR A 7 -28.42 1.74 -9.04
N ARG A 8 -28.86 0.48 -8.85
CA ARG A 8 -28.92 -0.16 -7.53
C ARG A 8 -27.55 -0.25 -6.85
N GLU A 9 -26.50 -0.49 -7.64
CA GLU A 9 -25.13 -0.59 -7.14
C GLU A 9 -24.41 0.78 -7.13
N ASN A 10 -24.94 1.74 -7.82
CA ASN A 10 -24.37 3.06 -8.02
C ASN A 10 -25.09 4.12 -7.19
N GLU A 11 -26.02 4.84 -7.80
CA GLU A 11 -26.69 5.99 -7.16
C GLU A 11 -27.59 5.57 -6.00
N GLU A 12 -28.28 4.43 -6.06
CA GLU A 12 -29.11 3.98 -4.95
C GLU A 12 -28.23 3.57 -3.73
N ALA A 13 -27.09 2.92 -3.98
CA ALA A 13 -26.12 2.67 -2.90
C ALA A 13 -25.52 3.96 -2.32
N ALA A 14 -25.30 4.97 -3.16
CA ALA A 14 -24.86 6.29 -2.71
C ALA A 14 -25.96 7.04 -1.92
N ALA A 15 -27.24 6.88 -2.31
CA ALA A 15 -28.38 7.43 -1.57
C ALA A 15 -28.43 6.88 -0.14
N MET A 16 -28.23 5.58 0.03
CA MET A 16 -28.16 4.97 1.37
C MET A 16 -27.04 5.58 2.22
N LEU A 17 -25.89 5.93 1.62
CA LEU A 17 -24.82 6.60 2.35
C LEU A 17 -25.20 8.05 2.69
N ALA A 18 -25.89 8.77 1.79
CA ALA A 18 -26.39 10.12 2.05
C ALA A 18 -27.39 10.13 3.22
N ASP A 19 -28.28 9.14 3.30
CA ASP A 19 -29.21 8.94 4.43
C ASP A 19 -28.47 8.69 5.75
N LEU A 20 -27.26 8.11 5.70
CA LEU A 20 -26.38 7.93 6.85
C LEU A 20 -25.53 9.17 7.18
N GLY A 21 -25.81 10.33 6.56
CA GLY A 21 -25.14 11.60 6.82
C GLY A 21 -23.85 11.82 6.04
N PHE A 22 -23.58 11.04 4.98
CA PHE A 22 -22.48 11.34 4.08
C PHE A 22 -22.87 12.47 3.10
N VAL A 23 -21.96 13.41 2.90
CA VAL A 23 -22.14 14.55 2.01
C VAL A 23 -21.43 14.31 0.70
N VAL A 24 -22.14 14.48 -0.41
CA VAL A 24 -21.57 14.37 -1.76
C VAL A 24 -20.66 15.59 -2.00
N GLU A 25 -19.42 15.34 -2.36
CA GLU A 25 -18.48 16.36 -2.80
C GLU A 25 -18.52 16.47 -4.33
N ALA A 26 -18.65 17.69 -4.83
CA ALA A 26 -18.71 17.93 -6.26
C ALA A 26 -17.45 17.36 -6.97
N PRO A 27 -17.59 16.53 -7.97
CA PRO A 27 -16.48 16.03 -8.74
C PRO A 27 -15.88 17.13 -9.62
N VAL A 28 -14.62 16.97 -9.99
CA VAL A 28 -14.02 17.77 -11.06
C VAL A 28 -14.71 17.37 -12.37
N LYS A 29 -15.57 18.22 -12.90
CA LYS A 29 -16.25 18.01 -14.18
C LYS A 29 -15.21 18.08 -15.31
N GLN A 30 -15.12 17.03 -16.09
CA GLN A 30 -14.29 16.97 -17.32
C GLN A 30 -15.20 16.74 -18.52
N ALA A 31 -14.80 17.28 -19.67
CA ALA A 31 -15.51 17.06 -20.92
C ALA A 31 -15.63 15.56 -21.26
N GLY A 32 -16.78 15.12 -21.69
CA GLY A 32 -17.04 13.72 -22.06
C GLY A 32 -17.55 12.83 -20.92
N LEU A 33 -17.63 13.34 -19.69
CA LEU A 33 -18.22 12.61 -18.57
C LEU A 33 -19.72 12.91 -18.44
N GLY A 34 -20.50 11.89 -18.08
CA GLY A 34 -21.93 12.03 -17.77
C GLY A 34 -22.16 12.32 -16.30
N ASP A 35 -23.25 13.05 -16.00
CA ASP A 35 -23.71 13.20 -14.62
C ASP A 35 -24.31 11.88 -14.10
N GLY A 36 -24.38 11.74 -12.77
CA GLY A 36 -25.11 10.68 -12.12
C GLY A 36 -26.61 10.71 -12.44
N ILE A 37 -27.27 9.58 -12.37
CA ILE A 37 -28.73 9.45 -12.55
C ILE A 37 -29.41 9.99 -11.29
N ALA A 38 -30.46 10.80 -11.47
CA ALA A 38 -31.22 11.35 -10.36
C ALA A 38 -31.99 10.23 -9.63
N ILE A 39 -31.88 10.19 -8.31
CA ILE A 39 -32.69 9.35 -7.42
C ILE A 39 -33.70 10.26 -6.71
N PRO A 40 -34.97 9.87 -6.60
CA PRO A 40 -35.96 10.66 -5.85
C PRO A 40 -35.50 10.97 -4.42
N GLY A 41 -35.56 12.23 -4.02
CA GLY A 41 -35.09 12.68 -2.71
C GLY A 41 -33.59 13.00 -2.61
N HIS A 42 -32.78 12.64 -3.61
CA HIS A 42 -31.33 12.79 -3.59
C HIS A 42 -30.80 13.49 -4.85
N SER A 43 -31.14 14.78 -4.99
CA SER A 43 -30.69 15.60 -6.13
C SER A 43 -29.18 15.82 -6.17
N GLU A 44 -28.50 15.77 -5.02
CA GLU A 44 -27.04 15.89 -4.84
C GLU A 44 -26.26 14.77 -5.53
N LEU A 45 -26.87 13.60 -5.75
CA LEU A 45 -26.23 12.47 -6.44
C LEU A 45 -25.95 12.75 -7.92
N ARG A 46 -26.50 13.83 -8.50
CA ARG A 46 -26.05 14.34 -9.80
C ARG A 46 -24.60 14.78 -9.79
N GLY A 47 -23.99 14.97 -8.61
CA GLY A 47 -22.56 15.12 -8.43
C GLY A 47 -21.71 13.88 -8.72
N ALA A 48 -22.31 12.71 -8.87
CA ALA A 48 -21.62 11.52 -9.34
C ALA A 48 -21.21 11.66 -10.81
N VAL A 49 -20.24 10.85 -11.21
CA VAL A 49 -19.72 10.83 -12.60
C VAL A 49 -19.93 9.47 -13.20
N ARG A 50 -20.46 9.44 -14.41
CA ARG A 50 -20.57 8.24 -15.24
C ARG A 50 -19.67 8.34 -16.47
N PHE A 51 -18.83 7.33 -16.61
CA PHE A 51 -17.97 7.12 -17.77
C PHE A 51 -18.71 6.22 -18.75
N TRP A 52 -19.40 6.82 -19.72
CA TRP A 52 -20.15 6.07 -20.72
C TRP A 52 -19.22 5.67 -21.88
N PRO A 53 -19.19 4.37 -22.32
CA PRO A 53 -18.31 3.92 -23.38
C PRO A 53 -18.47 4.64 -24.72
N HIS A 54 -19.65 5.19 -24.98
CA HIS A 54 -19.93 5.96 -26.21
C HIS A 54 -19.49 7.44 -26.12
N ARG A 55 -19.01 7.90 -24.93
CA ARG A 55 -18.57 9.28 -24.70
C ARG A 55 -17.12 9.37 -24.23
N SER A 56 -16.60 8.31 -23.66
CA SER A 56 -15.24 8.23 -23.12
C SER A 56 -14.57 6.94 -23.56
N LYS A 57 -13.24 6.98 -23.74
CA LYS A 57 -12.48 5.75 -24.02
C LYS A 57 -12.45 4.90 -22.75
N GLY A 58 -12.92 3.65 -22.81
CA GLY A 58 -12.93 2.71 -21.71
C GLY A 58 -14.17 1.84 -21.68
N GLU A 59 -14.23 0.92 -20.73
CA GLU A 59 -15.32 -0.07 -20.59
C GLU A 59 -16.55 0.49 -19.87
N GLY A 60 -16.45 1.69 -19.34
CA GLY A 60 -17.48 2.33 -18.52
C GLY A 60 -17.19 2.22 -17.02
N HIS A 61 -17.60 3.25 -16.30
CA HIS A 61 -17.37 3.31 -14.86
C HIS A 61 -18.36 4.27 -14.19
N PHE A 62 -18.59 4.09 -12.90
CA PHE A 62 -19.28 5.02 -12.03
C PHE A 62 -18.34 5.47 -10.91
N ALA A 63 -18.35 6.76 -10.59
CA ALA A 63 -17.59 7.28 -9.46
C ALA A 63 -18.37 8.40 -8.74
N ILE A 64 -18.30 8.39 -7.42
CA ILE A 64 -18.82 9.45 -6.56
C ILE A 64 -17.87 9.66 -5.40
N ARG A 65 -17.63 10.91 -5.03
CA ARG A 65 -16.87 11.25 -3.84
C ARG A 65 -17.80 11.76 -2.76
N MET A 66 -17.75 11.09 -1.61
CA MET A 66 -18.55 11.43 -0.45
C MET A 66 -17.65 11.60 0.77
N ARG A 67 -17.97 12.56 1.61
CA ARG A 67 -17.31 12.82 2.88
C ARG A 67 -18.29 12.55 4.02
N LYS A 68 -17.81 11.87 5.07
CA LYS A 68 -18.60 11.73 6.30
C LYS A 68 -18.92 13.12 6.86
N GLY A 69 -20.20 13.37 7.16
CA GLY A 69 -20.64 14.66 7.73
C GLY A 69 -20.02 14.89 9.13
N PRO A 70 -20.07 16.15 9.61
CA PRO A 70 -19.49 16.53 10.90
C PRO A 70 -20.13 15.85 12.10
N ASP A 71 -21.38 15.38 11.98
CA ASP A 71 -22.13 14.74 13.06
C ASP A 71 -21.81 13.24 13.26
N GLY A 72 -20.98 12.69 12.41
CA GLY A 72 -20.40 11.38 12.69
C GLY A 72 -19.45 11.49 13.87
N ALA A 73 -19.93 11.19 15.09
CA ALA A 73 -19.07 11.14 16.27
C ALA A 73 -17.78 10.41 15.92
N GLU A 74 -16.65 11.12 16.04
CA GLU A 74 -15.35 10.44 16.00
C GLU A 74 -15.40 9.37 17.08
N ALA A 75 -15.54 8.13 16.65
CA ALA A 75 -15.47 7.03 17.58
C ALA A 75 -14.13 7.16 18.33
N PRO A 76 -14.12 7.16 19.65
CA PRO A 76 -12.89 7.33 20.41
C PRO A 76 -11.88 6.31 19.88
N ILE A 77 -10.69 6.79 19.49
CA ILE A 77 -9.60 5.97 18.98
C ILE A 77 -9.23 4.97 20.06
N ARG A 78 -9.84 3.79 19.99
CA ARG A 78 -9.46 2.68 20.86
C ARG A 78 -8.34 1.93 20.15
N THR A 79 -7.12 2.16 20.61
CA THR A 79 -5.89 1.55 20.09
C THR A 79 -5.70 0.09 20.57
N SER A 80 -6.79 -0.66 20.73
CA SER A 80 -6.72 -2.05 21.17
C SER A 80 -6.93 -3.01 19.99
N GLY A 81 -5.97 -3.90 19.80
CA GLY A 81 -6.02 -4.93 18.76
C GLY A 81 -4.99 -6.02 19.05
N PRO A 82 -4.91 -7.04 18.21
CA PRO A 82 -3.97 -8.16 18.36
C PRO A 82 -2.50 -7.79 18.10
N TRP A 83 -2.20 -6.52 17.91
CA TRP A 83 -0.86 -6.00 17.66
C TRP A 83 -0.28 -5.33 18.92
N LYS A 84 1.05 -5.27 18.98
CA LYS A 84 1.79 -4.55 20.01
C LYS A 84 2.42 -3.32 19.40
N ARG A 85 2.30 -2.16 20.07
CA ARG A 85 3.08 -0.97 19.72
C ARG A 85 4.56 -1.25 19.93
N VAL A 86 5.38 -0.85 18.97
CA VAL A 86 6.84 -0.90 19.04
C VAL A 86 7.36 0.54 18.97
N ASN A 87 8.28 0.91 19.85
CA ASN A 87 8.89 2.23 19.81
C ASN A 87 10.02 2.24 18.78
N ASP A 88 10.28 3.39 18.17
CA ASP A 88 11.42 3.64 17.27
C ASP A 88 12.78 3.42 17.96
N THR A 89 12.80 3.53 19.30
CA THR A 89 13.97 3.25 20.13
C THR A 89 14.16 1.75 20.42
N ASP A 90 13.23 0.89 20.01
CA ASP A 90 13.35 -0.56 20.18
C ASP A 90 14.63 -1.06 19.50
N PRO A 91 15.46 -1.88 20.20
CA PRO A 91 16.70 -2.39 19.63
C PRO A 91 16.51 -3.11 18.30
N ALA A 92 15.42 -3.86 18.13
CA ALA A 92 15.11 -4.57 16.89
C ALA A 92 14.84 -3.62 15.72
N VAL A 93 14.12 -2.53 15.97
CA VAL A 93 13.88 -1.47 14.96
C VAL A 93 15.18 -0.80 14.58
N ARG A 94 16.01 -0.44 15.56
CA ARG A 94 17.31 0.20 15.31
C ARG A 94 18.25 -0.72 14.52
N GLU A 95 18.31 -1.99 14.88
CA GLU A 95 19.11 -2.98 14.16
C GLU A 95 18.66 -3.09 12.70
N LEU A 96 17.35 -3.18 12.46
CA LEU A 96 16.79 -3.19 11.11
C LEU A 96 17.19 -1.94 10.32
N LEU A 97 16.91 -0.75 10.86
CA LEU A 97 17.19 0.53 10.19
C LEU A 97 18.67 0.67 9.87
N SER A 98 19.54 0.29 10.82
CA SER A 98 21.00 0.28 10.62
C SER A 98 21.44 -0.71 9.55
N ALA A 99 20.89 -1.92 9.57
CA ALA A 99 21.25 -2.98 8.62
C ALA A 99 20.89 -2.64 7.16
N ILE A 100 19.87 -1.83 6.95
CA ILE A 100 19.42 -1.40 5.61
C ILE A 100 19.75 0.06 5.30
N GLY A 101 20.43 0.76 6.21
CA GLY A 101 20.89 2.15 6.00
C GLY A 101 19.74 3.17 5.92
N LEU A 102 18.69 2.99 6.69
CA LEU A 102 17.52 3.87 6.66
C LEU A 102 17.50 4.88 7.81
N PRO A 103 16.95 6.09 7.57
CA PRO A 103 16.75 7.09 8.60
C PRO A 103 15.67 6.63 9.62
N PRO A 104 15.56 7.32 10.78
CA PRO A 104 14.44 7.13 11.69
C PRO A 104 13.09 7.22 10.97
N LEU A 105 12.15 6.40 11.38
CA LEU A 105 10.82 6.32 10.76
C LEU A 105 9.86 7.31 11.43
N GLU A 106 9.13 8.05 10.61
CA GLU A 106 8.00 8.84 11.08
C GLU A 106 6.73 8.00 11.04
N GLY A 107 6.02 7.87 12.15
CA GLY A 107 4.76 7.15 12.22
C GLY A 107 4.64 6.22 13.44
N TYR A 108 3.62 5.39 13.39
CA TYR A 108 3.30 4.41 14.42
C TYR A 108 3.80 3.02 14.00
N ILE A 109 4.66 2.42 14.80
CA ILE A 109 5.17 1.07 14.51
C ILE A 109 4.39 0.07 15.35
N ALA A 110 3.92 -0.99 14.71
CA ALA A 110 3.20 -2.09 15.36
C ALA A 110 3.77 -3.45 14.97
N ALA A 111 3.88 -4.35 15.95
CA ALA A 111 4.23 -5.74 15.73
C ALA A 111 2.98 -6.62 15.67
N LEU A 112 2.89 -7.45 14.65
CA LEU A 112 1.84 -8.45 14.46
C LEU A 112 2.42 -9.68 13.76
N ASP A 113 2.23 -10.86 14.33
CA ASP A 113 2.60 -12.15 13.71
C ASP A 113 4.05 -12.25 13.22
N GLY A 114 4.99 -11.83 14.03
CA GLY A 114 6.40 -11.88 13.67
C GLY A 114 6.81 -10.91 12.56
N GLY A 115 5.98 -9.90 12.25
CA GLY A 115 6.32 -8.80 11.38
C GLY A 115 6.14 -7.45 12.07
N MET A 116 6.95 -6.47 11.66
CA MET A 116 6.75 -5.06 12.03
C MET A 116 6.15 -4.28 10.87
N TYR A 117 5.23 -3.37 11.22
CA TYR A 117 4.47 -2.57 10.26
C TYR A 117 4.55 -1.10 10.64
N LEU A 118 4.75 -0.26 9.63
CA LEU A 118 4.64 1.19 9.75
C LEU A 118 3.25 1.64 9.34
N MET A 119 2.62 2.42 10.19
CA MET A 119 1.33 3.08 9.94
C MET A 119 1.50 4.57 10.13
N LYS A 120 0.74 5.39 9.40
CA LYS A 120 0.73 6.84 9.61
C LYS A 120 0.21 7.20 11.00
N GLU A 121 -0.84 6.50 11.41
CA GLU A 121 -1.54 6.69 12.69
C GLU A 121 -1.98 5.34 13.26
N PRO A 122 -2.21 5.23 14.56
CA PRO A 122 -2.79 4.03 15.15
C PRO A 122 -4.13 3.69 14.50
N TYR A 123 -4.39 2.40 14.31
CA TYR A 123 -5.67 1.98 13.77
C TYR A 123 -6.82 2.42 14.68
N PRO A 124 -7.81 3.19 14.19
CA PRO A 124 -8.79 3.87 15.05
C PRO A 124 -9.88 2.95 15.60
N TYR A 125 -9.88 1.66 15.25
CA TYR A 125 -10.92 0.72 15.64
C TYR A 125 -10.36 -0.43 16.47
N SER A 126 -11.16 -0.88 17.44
CA SER A 126 -10.91 -2.16 18.11
C SER A 126 -11.28 -3.30 17.15
N LEU A 127 -10.28 -4.01 16.64
CA LEU A 127 -10.50 -5.18 15.81
C LEU A 127 -10.56 -6.44 16.68
N LYS A 128 -11.70 -7.11 16.68
CA LYS A 128 -11.86 -8.45 17.28
C LYS A 128 -11.13 -9.51 16.46
N ASN A 129 -11.14 -9.34 15.15
CA ASN A 129 -10.50 -10.26 14.22
C ASN A 129 -9.07 -9.80 13.93
N LYS A 130 -8.20 -10.76 13.67
CA LYS A 130 -6.82 -10.53 13.30
C LYS A 130 -6.78 -9.93 11.89
N PRO A 131 -6.16 -8.75 11.69
CA PRO A 131 -5.99 -8.19 10.36
C PRO A 131 -4.94 -8.98 9.57
N LEU A 132 -5.05 -8.99 8.25
CA LEU A 132 -4.05 -9.57 7.34
C LEU A 132 -2.76 -8.74 7.29
N GLY A 133 -2.84 -7.46 7.63
CA GLY A 133 -1.72 -6.52 7.71
C GLY A 133 -2.17 -5.21 8.33
N LEU A 134 -1.24 -4.42 8.83
CA LEU A 134 -1.52 -3.17 9.56
C LEU A 134 -1.10 -1.90 8.81
N GLY A 135 -0.36 -2.03 7.73
CA GLY A 135 0.20 -0.90 7.00
C GLY A 135 1.37 -1.36 6.13
N ILE A 136 2.41 -0.54 6.02
CA ILE A 136 3.59 -0.91 5.24
C ILE A 136 4.46 -1.84 6.07
N ARG A 137 4.68 -3.05 5.57
CA ARG A 137 5.51 -4.04 6.25
C ARG A 137 6.97 -3.62 6.19
N LEU A 138 7.56 -3.35 7.35
CA LEU A 138 8.95 -2.94 7.50
C LEU A 138 9.89 -4.13 7.40
N GLU A 139 9.51 -5.23 8.04
CA GLU A 139 10.31 -6.45 8.10
C GLU A 139 9.48 -7.70 8.33
N GLU A 140 10.14 -8.83 8.13
CA GLU A 140 9.67 -10.15 8.49
C GLU A 140 10.75 -10.87 9.29
N TRP A 141 10.40 -11.34 10.48
CA TRP A 141 11.28 -12.19 11.26
C TRP A 141 11.27 -13.61 10.70
N LYS A 142 12.44 -14.11 10.30
CA LYS A 142 12.61 -15.48 9.80
C LYS A 142 13.66 -16.21 10.64
N GLY A 143 13.21 -17.03 11.57
CA GLY A 143 14.08 -17.77 12.47
C GLY A 143 14.87 -16.85 13.40
N SER A 144 16.16 -16.63 13.14
CA SER A 144 17.06 -15.78 13.93
C SER A 144 17.48 -14.50 13.25
N SER A 145 16.88 -14.15 12.10
CA SER A 145 17.30 -12.98 11.32
C SER A 145 16.15 -12.13 10.82
N TYR A 146 16.40 -10.83 10.75
CA TYR A 146 15.51 -9.85 10.13
C TYR A 146 15.63 -9.88 8.61
N HIS A 147 14.48 -9.81 7.94
CA HIS A 147 14.39 -9.63 6.50
C HIS A 147 13.64 -8.34 6.21
N PRO A 148 14.26 -7.33 5.58
CA PRO A 148 13.61 -6.06 5.29
C PRO A 148 12.41 -6.26 4.37
N GLY A 149 11.33 -5.56 4.68
CA GLY A 149 10.07 -5.62 3.94
C GLY A 149 10.24 -5.10 2.52
N HIS A 150 9.78 -5.87 1.55
CA HIS A 150 9.79 -5.45 0.15
C HIS A 150 8.93 -4.20 -0.07
N SER A 151 7.75 -4.16 0.56
CA SER A 151 6.82 -3.03 0.48
C SER A 151 7.42 -1.72 0.99
N TYR A 152 8.29 -1.80 1.99
CA TYR A 152 8.96 -0.62 2.53
C TYR A 152 9.89 0.03 1.50
N LEU A 153 10.72 -0.78 0.84
CA LEU A 153 11.64 -0.31 -0.19
C LEU A 153 10.89 0.42 -1.31
N LEU A 154 9.79 -0.18 -1.79
CA LEU A 154 9.00 0.38 -2.88
C LEU A 154 8.18 1.61 -2.49
N ALA A 155 7.78 1.73 -1.21
CA ALA A 155 6.96 2.84 -0.75
C ALA A 155 7.77 4.12 -0.46
N PHE A 156 9.01 3.97 -0.01
CA PHE A 156 9.80 5.11 0.50
C PHE A 156 11.04 5.43 -0.32
N GLU A 157 11.43 4.57 -1.26
CA GLU A 157 12.59 4.76 -2.14
C GLU A 157 13.82 5.33 -1.39
N PRO A 158 14.31 4.65 -0.34
CA PRO A 158 15.27 5.24 0.59
C PRO A 158 16.61 5.48 -0.09
N ALA A 159 16.97 6.73 -0.27
CA ALA A 159 18.22 7.15 -0.94
C ALA A 159 19.50 6.74 -0.20
N SER A 160 19.39 6.39 1.08
CA SER A 160 20.55 6.03 1.94
C SER A 160 20.86 4.54 1.98
N CYS A 161 20.08 3.66 1.36
CA CYS A 161 20.39 2.24 1.32
C CYS A 161 21.48 1.93 0.29
N ARG A 162 22.26 0.85 0.55
CA ARG A 162 23.18 0.34 -0.46
C ARG A 162 22.40 -0.13 -1.67
N THR A 163 22.77 0.33 -2.85
CA THR A 163 22.07 0.04 -4.09
C THR A 163 22.96 -0.78 -5.01
N ALA A 164 22.35 -1.76 -5.68
CA ALA A 164 22.93 -2.52 -6.77
C ALA A 164 22.16 -2.18 -8.05
N ASP A 165 22.77 -1.34 -8.90
CA ASP A 165 22.21 -1.04 -10.22
C ASP A 165 22.41 -2.22 -11.16
N LEU A 166 21.30 -2.77 -11.63
CA LEU A 166 21.28 -3.96 -12.47
C LEU A 166 21.29 -3.58 -13.95
N SER A 167 21.98 -4.39 -14.75
CA SER A 167 21.79 -4.42 -16.20
C SER A 167 20.37 -4.89 -16.54
N MET A 168 19.90 -4.68 -17.75
CA MET A 168 18.61 -5.23 -18.23
C MET A 168 18.59 -6.76 -18.05
N GLU A 169 19.68 -7.46 -18.38
CA GLU A 169 19.79 -8.91 -18.25
C GLU A 169 19.67 -9.35 -16.77
N ASP A 170 20.39 -8.69 -15.87
CA ASP A 170 20.35 -9.00 -14.45
C ASP A 170 19.00 -8.64 -13.81
N ALA A 171 18.36 -7.55 -14.25
CA ALA A 171 17.02 -7.19 -13.79
C ALA A 171 15.98 -8.26 -14.17
N VAL A 172 16.05 -8.79 -15.41
CA VAL A 172 15.19 -9.89 -15.84
C VAL A 172 15.47 -11.15 -15.02
N ARG A 173 16.73 -11.50 -14.80
CA ARG A 173 17.11 -12.63 -13.94
C ARG A 173 16.63 -12.44 -12.49
N TYR A 174 16.74 -11.20 -11.99
CA TYR A 174 16.29 -10.86 -10.65
C TYR A 174 14.80 -11.10 -10.47
N ILE A 175 13.93 -10.61 -11.35
CA ILE A 175 12.47 -10.78 -11.24
C ILE A 175 12.02 -12.23 -11.47
N LYS A 176 12.83 -13.04 -12.16
CA LYS A 176 12.62 -14.50 -12.26
C LYS A 176 13.05 -15.25 -10.98
N GLY A 177 13.76 -14.57 -10.07
CA GLY A 177 14.27 -15.17 -8.84
C GLY A 177 15.53 -16.00 -9.05
N GLU A 178 16.24 -15.79 -10.15
CA GLU A 178 17.51 -16.44 -10.47
C GLU A 178 18.67 -15.87 -9.65
N THR A 179 19.76 -16.62 -9.59
CA THR A 179 21.00 -16.16 -8.97
C THR A 179 21.67 -15.12 -9.86
N LEU A 180 22.17 -14.05 -9.25
CA LEU A 180 22.93 -12.99 -9.90
C LEU A 180 24.41 -13.17 -9.66
N ASN A 181 25.24 -12.69 -10.58
CA ASN A 181 26.69 -12.66 -10.46
C ASN A 181 27.16 -11.19 -10.37
N LEU A 182 27.12 -10.63 -9.17
CA LEU A 182 27.48 -9.24 -8.90
C LEU A 182 28.62 -9.16 -7.89
N ASN A 183 29.44 -8.13 -7.99
CA ASN A 183 30.48 -7.87 -7.00
C ASN A 183 29.95 -6.93 -5.93
N LEU A 184 29.36 -7.47 -4.87
CA LEU A 184 28.74 -6.74 -3.78
C LEU A 184 29.34 -7.17 -2.44
N GLY A 185 29.55 -6.24 -1.52
CA GLY A 185 29.94 -6.54 -0.15
C GLY A 185 28.80 -7.22 0.65
N ASP A 186 29.17 -7.87 1.75
CA ASP A 186 28.19 -8.52 2.63
C ASP A 186 27.15 -7.52 3.16
N GLY A 187 25.91 -7.97 3.29
CA GLY A 187 24.79 -7.17 3.81
C GLY A 187 23.55 -7.16 2.90
N TRP A 188 22.66 -6.23 3.17
CA TRP A 188 21.49 -5.96 2.37
C TRP A 188 21.76 -4.88 1.31
N HIS A 189 21.26 -5.10 0.11
CA HIS A 189 21.32 -4.17 -1.02
C HIS A 189 19.96 -4.05 -1.67
N ALA A 190 19.59 -2.83 -2.06
CA ALA A 190 18.43 -2.61 -2.90
C ALA A 190 18.82 -2.86 -4.36
N ALA A 191 18.16 -3.81 -5.01
CA ALA A 191 18.27 -3.99 -6.45
C ALA A 191 17.53 -2.86 -7.16
N SER A 192 18.18 -2.15 -8.07
CA SER A 192 17.56 -1.09 -8.88
C SER A 192 17.78 -1.35 -10.37
N PHE A 193 16.90 -0.79 -11.19
CA PHE A 193 17.03 -0.75 -12.63
C PHE A 193 16.46 0.57 -13.16
N GLN A 194 17.26 1.32 -13.89
CA GLN A 194 16.89 2.64 -14.44
C GLN A 194 16.34 3.61 -13.37
N GLY A 195 16.91 3.58 -12.16
CA GLY A 195 16.49 4.44 -11.06
C GLY A 195 15.29 3.94 -10.24
N TYR A 196 14.67 2.80 -10.61
CA TYR A 196 13.55 2.22 -9.89
C TYR A 196 13.99 1.03 -9.05
N TYR A 197 13.59 0.98 -7.79
CA TYR A 197 13.85 -0.16 -6.94
C TYR A 197 12.99 -1.36 -7.33
N LEU A 198 13.64 -2.54 -7.43
CA LEU A 198 12.98 -3.80 -7.76
C LEU A 198 12.76 -4.68 -6.52
N GLY A 199 13.61 -4.54 -5.51
CA GLY A 199 13.54 -5.34 -4.30
C GLY A 199 14.89 -5.52 -3.62
N TRP A 200 15.00 -6.50 -2.72
CA TRP A 200 16.18 -6.74 -1.90
C TRP A 200 17.08 -7.85 -2.42
N ILE A 201 18.38 -7.64 -2.26
CA ILE A 201 19.44 -8.66 -2.40
C ILE A 201 20.10 -8.82 -1.04
N ARG A 202 20.36 -10.05 -0.61
CA ARG A 202 21.16 -10.37 0.56
C ARG A 202 22.49 -10.98 0.13
N VAL A 203 23.60 -10.42 0.56
CA VAL A 203 24.92 -10.99 0.40
C VAL A 203 25.40 -11.52 1.75
N ALA A 204 25.89 -12.73 1.79
CA ALA A 204 26.47 -13.36 2.98
C ALA A 204 27.59 -14.33 2.59
N GLY A 205 28.81 -14.05 3.07
CA GLY A 205 29.99 -14.85 2.74
C GLY A 205 30.26 -14.93 1.24
N GLY A 206 30.04 -13.83 0.53
CA GLY A 206 30.18 -13.76 -0.93
C GLY A 206 29.04 -14.40 -1.74
N PHE A 207 28.05 -15.02 -1.09
CA PHE A 207 26.91 -15.61 -1.79
C PHE A 207 25.77 -14.59 -1.93
N ILE A 208 25.31 -14.41 -3.15
CA ILE A 208 24.18 -13.52 -3.47
C ILE A 208 22.88 -14.31 -3.38
N LYS A 209 21.96 -13.85 -2.55
CA LYS A 209 20.61 -14.38 -2.41
C LYS A 209 19.60 -13.38 -2.95
N ASN A 210 18.93 -13.76 -4.02
CA ASN A 210 17.81 -13.01 -4.58
C ASN A 210 16.60 -13.08 -3.63
N GLN A 211 16.15 -11.93 -3.15
CA GLN A 211 15.03 -11.80 -2.21
C GLN A 211 13.73 -11.33 -2.88
N TYR A 212 13.67 -11.35 -4.21
CA TYR A 212 12.43 -11.04 -4.92
C TYR A 212 11.28 -11.95 -4.47
N PRO A 213 10.10 -11.43 -4.15
CA PRO A 213 9.01 -12.23 -3.60
C PRO A 213 8.64 -13.41 -4.49
N LYS A 214 8.60 -14.60 -3.93
CA LYS A 214 8.37 -15.85 -4.70
C LYS A 214 7.09 -15.80 -5.53
N ASN A 215 6.01 -15.22 -4.96
CA ASN A 215 4.70 -15.13 -5.60
C ASN A 215 4.64 -14.08 -6.74
N TRP A 216 5.68 -13.26 -6.88
CA TRP A 216 5.77 -12.22 -7.91
C TRP A 216 6.68 -12.61 -9.06
N ARG A 217 7.41 -13.72 -8.90
CA ARG A 217 8.34 -14.20 -9.93
C ARG A 217 7.62 -14.54 -11.20
N LYS A 218 8.19 -14.12 -12.32
CA LYS A 218 7.66 -14.38 -13.65
C LYS A 218 8.40 -15.59 -14.25
N SER A 219 7.66 -16.59 -14.67
CA SER A 219 8.13 -17.68 -15.54
C SER A 219 7.69 -17.34 -16.96
N TYR A 220 8.60 -16.83 -17.76
CA TYR A 220 8.40 -16.66 -19.20
C TYR A 220 9.17 -17.73 -19.95
#